data_71480130bfe484ba03862d49b7850dde
#
_entry.id   71480130bfe484ba03862d49b7850dde
#
_cell.length_a   1.000
_cell.length_b   1.000
_cell.length_c   1.000
_cell.angle_alpha   90.00
_cell.angle_beta   90.00
_cell.angle_gamma   90.00
#
_symmetry.space_group_name_H-M   'P 1'
#
loop_
_entity.id
_entity.type
_entity.pdbx_description
1 polymer ?
#
loop_
_entity_poly.entity_id
_entity_poly.type
_entity_poly.pdbx_seq_one_letter_code
_entity_poly.pdbx_strand_id
1 'polypeptide(L)'
;ALSSSSSGMEADKLLYELQTCGLNLSSGEDVELYKDGDYTDGLMTEHLRKLLQLGKLSNSRLDILRNLSLLPLSGVLKASFKIWLNLTDLNDVNYLAKYGFINDDSENRTISLHPLIQEVVLLETAPAVSTCHALIDSLHLICLVHGLEIRKPQNVINSLISVTEHIIMDEPAVFLLFLQDMFPYMEKY
;
A
#
# COMPACT_ATOMS: atom_id res chain seq x y z
N ALA A 1 5.39 -11.92 39.26
CA ALA A 1 5.43 -12.58 37.95
C ALA A 1 3.99 -12.73 37.42
N LEU A 2 3.43 -11.76 36.73
CA LEU A 2 2.20 -11.83 35.93
C LEU A 2 1.94 -10.45 35.33
N SER A 3 2.60 -10.07 34.22
CA SER A 3 2.25 -8.84 33.50
C SER A 3 2.77 -8.77 32.05
N SER A 4 2.81 -9.89 31.32
CA SER A 4 3.27 -9.89 29.92
C SER A 4 2.28 -10.46 28.90
N SER A 5 1.00 -10.67 29.27
CA SER A 5 0.01 -11.29 28.37
C SER A 5 -1.11 -10.36 27.89
N SER A 6 -1.18 -9.09 28.32
CA SER A 6 -2.30 -8.21 27.94
C SER A 6 -2.10 -7.43 26.64
N SER A 7 -0.86 -7.12 26.26
CA SER A 7 -0.63 -6.26 25.08
C SER A 7 -0.82 -6.98 23.72
N GLY A 8 -0.63 -8.30 23.66
CA GLY A 8 -0.85 -9.06 22.42
C GLY A 8 -2.33 -9.24 22.10
N MET A 9 -3.16 -9.42 23.12
CA MET A 9 -4.59 -9.63 22.97
C MET A 9 -5.35 -8.36 22.54
N GLU A 10 -4.85 -7.17 22.91
CA GLU A 10 -5.42 -5.89 22.47
C GLU A 10 -5.09 -5.59 21.00
N ALA A 11 -3.89 -5.92 20.54
CA ALA A 11 -3.49 -5.73 19.14
C ALA A 11 -4.27 -6.65 18.18
N ASP A 12 -4.44 -7.93 18.56
CA ASP A 12 -5.21 -8.90 17.79
C ASP A 12 -6.71 -8.53 17.75
N LYS A 13 -7.24 -8.03 18.85
CA LYS A 13 -8.63 -7.57 18.93
C LYS A 13 -8.87 -6.32 18.07
N LEU A 14 -7.94 -5.37 18.11
CA LEU A 14 -8.01 -4.16 17.29
C LEU A 14 -7.89 -4.49 15.80
N LEU A 15 -6.98 -5.39 15.43
CA LEU A 15 -6.85 -5.90 14.04
C LEU A 15 -8.14 -6.58 13.58
N TYR A 16 -8.74 -7.39 14.42
CA TYR A 16 -10.03 -8.04 14.13
C TYR A 16 -11.16 -7.02 13.99
N GLU A 17 -11.22 -6.02 14.84
CA GLU A 17 -12.20 -4.93 14.77
C GLU A 17 -12.00 -4.07 13.51
N LEU A 18 -10.75 -3.75 13.15
CA LEU A 18 -10.41 -3.05 11.91
C LEU A 18 -10.79 -3.85 10.65
N GLN A 19 -10.65 -5.17 10.68
CA GLN A 19 -11.02 -6.06 9.57
C GLN A 19 -12.54 -6.26 9.44
N THR A 20 -13.27 -6.26 10.58
CA THR A 20 -14.71 -6.57 10.59
C THR A 20 -15.61 -5.34 10.53
N CYS A 21 -15.19 -4.21 11.07
CA CYS A 21 -16.04 -3.03 11.21
C CYS A 21 -15.92 -2.03 10.07
N GLY A 22 -14.94 -2.20 9.14
CA GLY A 22 -14.78 -1.32 7.96
C GLY A 22 -14.91 0.15 8.35
N LEU A 23 -14.02 0.64 9.21
CA LEU A 23 -14.10 2.01 9.72
C LEU A 23 -14.14 3.00 8.56
N ASN A 24 -15.25 3.69 8.44
CA ASN A 24 -15.45 4.81 7.52
C ASN A 24 -14.64 6.02 8.05
N LEU A 25 -13.32 5.98 7.89
CA LEU A 25 -12.38 7.01 8.36
C LEU A 25 -12.22 8.16 7.36
N SER A 26 -13.18 8.33 6.47
CA SER A 26 -13.28 9.51 5.58
C SER A 26 -13.63 10.80 6.33
N SER A 27 -13.97 10.74 7.60
CA SER A 27 -14.09 11.89 8.48
C SER A 27 -12.88 11.86 9.43
N GLY A 28 -12.05 12.91 9.42
CA GLY A 28 -10.97 13.09 10.39
C GLY A 28 -11.55 13.28 11.79
N GLU A 29 -12.15 12.23 12.34
CA GLU A 29 -12.62 12.21 13.71
C GLU A 29 -11.44 11.88 14.61
N ASP A 30 -11.10 12.80 15.49
CA ASP A 30 -10.16 12.59 16.58
C ASP A 30 -10.68 11.47 17.49
N VAL A 31 -9.93 10.39 17.59
CA VAL A 31 -10.25 9.31 18.51
C VAL A 31 -9.64 9.65 19.87
N GLU A 32 -10.48 9.92 20.85
CA GLU A 32 -10.06 10.10 22.23
C GLU A 32 -9.48 8.79 22.79
N LEU A 33 -8.17 8.75 22.96
CA LEU A 33 -7.47 7.61 23.55
C LEU A 33 -7.19 7.88 25.02
N TYR A 34 -7.76 7.04 25.89
CA TYR A 34 -7.46 7.04 27.31
C TYR A 34 -6.14 6.34 27.61
N LYS A 35 -5.16 7.08 28.13
CA LYS A 35 -3.94 6.50 28.65
C LYS A 35 -3.57 7.17 29.98
N ASP A 36 -3.55 6.38 31.05
CA ASP A 36 -3.08 6.80 32.40
C ASP A 36 -3.77 8.05 32.96
N GLY A 37 -5.05 8.29 32.61
CA GLY A 37 -5.83 9.42 33.12
C GLY A 37 -5.63 10.75 32.41
N ASP A 38 -4.75 10.83 31.42
CA ASP A 38 -4.59 12.00 30.58
C ASP A 38 -5.25 11.80 29.22
N TYR A 39 -6.01 12.80 28.77
CA TYR A 39 -6.57 12.86 27.44
C TYR A 39 -5.46 13.26 26.46
N THR A 40 -5.07 12.35 25.57
CA THR A 40 -4.25 12.71 24.42
C THR A 40 -5.09 12.63 23.17
N ASP A 41 -5.40 13.78 22.57
CA ASP A 41 -5.94 13.89 21.23
C ASP A 41 -4.87 13.38 20.26
N GLY A 42 -4.98 12.12 19.86
CA GLY A 42 -4.08 11.50 18.89
C GLY A 42 -4.85 11.07 17.65
N LEU A 43 -4.38 11.42 16.47
CA LEU A 43 -4.89 10.87 15.23
C LEU A 43 -4.78 9.34 15.27
N MET A 44 -5.82 8.63 14.88
CA MET A 44 -5.85 7.16 14.76
C MET A 44 -4.61 6.62 14.02
N THR A 45 -4.18 7.35 13.00
CA THR A 45 -2.98 7.08 12.20
C THR A 45 -1.72 6.98 13.06
N GLU A 46 -1.54 7.87 14.05
CA GLU A 46 -0.35 7.83 14.91
C GLU A 46 -0.35 6.63 15.87
N HIS A 47 -1.53 6.21 16.29
CA HIS A 47 -1.66 4.99 17.09
C HIS A 47 -1.32 3.75 16.25
N LEU A 48 -1.82 3.69 15.03
CA LEU A 48 -1.48 2.63 14.08
C LEU A 48 0.01 2.60 13.72
N ARG A 49 0.67 3.76 13.56
CA ARG A 49 2.14 3.84 13.39
C ARG A 49 2.88 3.08 14.47
N LYS A 50 2.48 3.27 15.73
CA LYS A 50 3.10 2.60 16.88
C LYS A 50 2.80 1.11 16.91
N LEU A 51 1.61 0.69 16.47
CA LEU A 51 1.20 -0.71 16.47
C LEU A 51 1.85 -1.49 15.31
N LEU A 52 1.88 -0.93 14.11
CA LEU A 52 2.39 -1.60 12.91
C LEU A 52 3.90 -1.81 12.94
N GLN A 53 4.66 -1.00 13.70
CA GLN A 53 6.10 -1.12 13.89
C GLN A 53 6.87 -1.37 12.59
N LEU A 54 6.54 -0.61 11.53
CA LEU A 54 7.13 -0.77 10.19
C LEU A 54 8.67 -0.78 10.22
N GLY A 55 9.29 -0.03 11.14
CA GLY A 55 10.75 -0.01 11.30
C GLY A 55 11.38 -1.35 11.74
N LYS A 56 10.58 -2.35 12.10
CA LYS A 56 11.06 -3.71 12.41
C LYS A 56 11.01 -4.65 11.21
N LEU A 57 10.40 -4.22 10.11
CA LEU A 57 10.39 -5.00 8.87
C LEU A 57 11.75 -4.94 8.17
N SER A 58 12.08 -5.98 7.41
CA SER A 58 13.24 -5.93 6.51
C SER A 58 13.02 -4.90 5.40
N ASN A 59 14.11 -4.39 4.84
CA ASN A 59 14.05 -3.43 3.73
C ASN A 59 13.22 -3.97 2.55
N SER A 60 13.36 -5.26 2.21
CA SER A 60 12.58 -5.91 1.15
C SER A 60 11.07 -5.83 1.40
N ARG A 61 10.62 -6.10 2.64
CA ARG A 61 9.21 -6.03 3.02
C ARG A 61 8.69 -4.60 3.05
N LEU A 62 9.53 -3.68 3.51
CA LEU A 62 9.19 -2.27 3.52
C LEU A 62 9.06 -1.72 2.08
N ASP A 63 9.93 -2.14 1.16
CA ASP A 63 9.85 -1.79 -0.26
C ASP A 63 8.59 -2.35 -0.92
N ILE A 64 8.18 -3.57 -0.58
CA ILE A 64 6.91 -4.15 -1.04
C ILE A 64 5.73 -3.30 -0.57
N LEU A 65 5.66 -2.94 0.72
CA LEU A 65 4.60 -2.11 1.25
C LEU A 65 4.60 -0.71 0.63
N ARG A 66 5.78 -0.08 0.48
CA ARG A 66 5.95 1.23 -0.16
C ARG A 66 5.37 1.24 -1.57
N ASN A 67 5.72 0.27 -2.40
CA ASN A 67 5.20 0.18 -3.76
C ASN A 67 3.70 -0.18 -3.80
N LEU A 68 3.24 -1.05 -2.90
CA LEU A 68 1.83 -1.43 -2.84
C LEU A 68 0.95 -0.26 -2.34
N SER A 69 1.48 0.65 -1.53
CA SER A 69 0.74 1.84 -1.07
C SER A 69 0.45 2.86 -2.17
N LEU A 70 1.19 2.82 -3.27
CA LEU A 70 0.92 3.61 -4.47
C LEU A 70 -0.21 3.03 -5.33
N LEU A 71 -0.66 1.80 -5.06
CA LEU A 71 -1.61 1.08 -5.91
C LEU A 71 -3.04 1.16 -5.35
N PRO A 72 -4.07 0.95 -6.20
CA PRO A 72 -5.45 1.16 -5.79
C PRO A 72 -5.89 0.19 -4.70
N LEU A 73 -6.74 0.68 -3.79
CA LEU A 73 -7.35 -0.12 -2.70
C LEU A 73 -8.22 -1.28 -3.21
N SER A 74 -8.72 -1.18 -4.44
CA SER A 74 -9.44 -2.28 -5.11
C SER A 74 -8.55 -3.49 -5.39
N GLY A 75 -7.24 -3.33 -5.20
CA GLY A 75 -6.25 -4.39 -5.37
C GLY A 75 -5.72 -4.53 -6.79
N VAL A 76 -4.57 -5.18 -6.87
CA VAL A 76 -3.89 -5.52 -8.13
C VAL A 76 -3.64 -7.02 -8.18
N LEU A 77 -3.54 -7.58 -9.40
CA LEU A 77 -3.21 -8.99 -9.55
C LEU A 77 -1.84 -9.28 -8.94
N LYS A 78 -1.78 -10.28 -8.07
CA LYS A 78 -0.55 -10.70 -7.38
C LYS A 78 0.58 -11.05 -8.37
N ALA A 79 0.21 -11.66 -9.50
CA ALA A 79 1.15 -11.97 -10.57
C ALA A 79 1.69 -10.72 -11.27
N SER A 80 0.84 -9.72 -11.53
CA SER A 80 1.26 -8.45 -12.11
C SER A 80 2.18 -7.68 -11.18
N PHE A 81 1.83 -7.61 -9.89
CA PHE A 81 2.66 -6.97 -8.87
C PHE A 81 4.05 -7.60 -8.78
N LYS A 82 4.14 -8.95 -8.83
CA LYS A 82 5.42 -9.66 -8.87
C LYS A 82 6.28 -9.23 -10.06
N ILE A 83 5.67 -9.11 -11.24
CA ILE A 83 6.36 -8.68 -12.48
C ILE A 83 6.80 -7.23 -12.37
N TRP A 84 5.91 -6.32 -11.92
CA TRP A 84 6.18 -4.89 -11.84
C TRP A 84 7.33 -4.55 -10.89
N LEU A 85 7.47 -5.30 -9.80
CA LEU A 85 8.59 -5.11 -8.87
C LEU A 85 9.78 -6.03 -9.15
N ASN A 86 9.75 -6.82 -10.23
CA ASN A 86 10.79 -7.79 -10.56
C ASN A 86 11.15 -8.71 -9.38
N LEU A 87 10.15 -9.16 -8.62
CA LEU A 87 10.36 -10.02 -7.46
C LEU A 87 10.74 -11.44 -7.93
N THR A 88 11.77 -11.99 -7.31
CA THR A 88 12.18 -13.39 -7.56
C THR A 88 11.11 -14.38 -7.12
N ASP A 89 10.51 -14.13 -5.96
CA ASP A 89 9.44 -14.96 -5.39
C ASP A 89 8.39 -14.08 -4.67
N LEU A 90 7.42 -14.71 -4.03
CA LEU A 90 6.34 -14.05 -3.28
C LEU A 90 6.45 -14.30 -1.77
N ASN A 91 7.58 -14.76 -1.26
CA ASN A 91 7.73 -15.12 0.15
C ASN A 91 7.47 -13.94 1.08
N ASP A 92 8.03 -12.78 0.77
CA ASP A 92 7.83 -11.56 1.57
C ASP A 92 6.39 -11.02 1.45
N VAL A 93 5.76 -11.12 0.27
CA VAL A 93 4.33 -10.79 0.08
C VAL A 93 3.45 -11.71 0.94
N ASN A 94 3.71 -13.03 0.89
CA ASN A 94 2.96 -14.00 1.69
C ASN A 94 3.20 -13.80 3.21
N TYR A 95 4.41 -13.42 3.60
CA TYR A 95 4.71 -13.06 4.98
C TYR A 95 3.86 -11.85 5.41
N LEU A 96 3.85 -10.78 4.64
CA LEU A 96 3.07 -9.58 4.94
C LEU A 96 1.56 -9.86 4.99
N ALA A 97 1.06 -10.72 4.10
CA ALA A 97 -0.33 -11.17 4.14
C ALA A 97 -0.64 -11.98 5.40
N LYS A 98 0.24 -12.93 5.78
CA LYS A 98 0.09 -13.72 7.00
C LYS A 98 0.01 -12.87 8.27
N TYR A 99 0.74 -11.76 8.30
CA TYR A 99 0.76 -10.85 9.45
C TYR A 99 -0.23 -9.68 9.34
N GLY A 100 -1.16 -9.73 8.36
CA GLY A 100 -2.25 -8.77 8.25
C GLY A 100 -1.90 -7.41 7.66
N PHE A 101 -0.68 -7.23 7.12
CA PHE A 101 -0.31 -5.99 6.40
C PHE A 101 -0.95 -5.91 5.02
N ILE A 102 -1.14 -7.04 4.36
CA ILE A 102 -1.68 -7.16 3.00
C ILE A 102 -2.93 -8.01 3.03
N ASN A 103 -4.00 -7.54 2.39
CA ASN A 103 -5.15 -8.36 2.06
C ASN A 103 -4.81 -9.22 0.83
N ASP A 104 -4.88 -10.53 0.96
CA ASP A 104 -4.65 -11.51 -0.11
C ASP A 104 -5.99 -12.18 -0.47
N ASP A 105 -6.63 -11.70 -1.53
CA ASP A 105 -7.86 -12.29 -2.07
C ASP A 105 -7.52 -13.44 -3.01
N SER A 106 -7.62 -14.65 -2.49
CA SER A 106 -7.32 -15.89 -3.22
C SER A 106 -8.29 -16.15 -4.37
N GLU A 107 -9.55 -15.71 -4.28
CA GLU A 107 -10.57 -15.93 -5.31
C GLU A 107 -10.27 -15.07 -6.54
N ASN A 108 -10.00 -13.78 -6.32
CA ASN A 108 -9.69 -12.85 -7.39
C ASN A 108 -8.18 -12.80 -7.73
N ARG A 109 -7.34 -13.48 -6.94
CA ARG A 109 -5.87 -13.48 -7.05
C ARG A 109 -5.29 -12.07 -6.97
N THR A 110 -5.89 -11.21 -6.16
CA THR A 110 -5.46 -9.84 -5.95
C THR A 110 -4.87 -9.63 -4.58
N ILE A 111 -4.02 -8.61 -4.49
CA ILE A 111 -3.49 -8.10 -3.23
C ILE A 111 -3.78 -6.62 -3.12
N SER A 112 -4.06 -6.16 -1.91
CA SER A 112 -4.29 -4.75 -1.59
C SER A 112 -3.85 -4.43 -0.17
N LEU A 113 -3.77 -3.14 0.16
CA LEU A 113 -3.66 -2.69 1.54
C LEU A 113 -5.04 -2.33 2.09
N HIS A 114 -5.20 -2.44 3.40
CA HIS A 114 -6.30 -1.78 4.08
C HIS A 114 -6.10 -0.26 4.02
N PRO A 115 -7.14 0.58 3.85
CA PRO A 115 -6.99 2.03 3.73
C PRO A 115 -6.09 2.67 4.80
N LEU A 116 -6.29 2.29 6.05
CA LEU A 116 -5.48 2.80 7.18
C LEU A 116 -4.01 2.38 7.10
N ILE A 117 -3.75 1.14 6.67
CA ILE A 117 -2.37 0.66 6.50
C ILE A 117 -1.72 1.42 5.35
N GLN A 118 -2.46 1.65 4.25
CA GLN A 118 -1.97 2.45 3.13
C GLN A 118 -1.57 3.84 3.58
N GLU A 119 -2.42 4.54 4.34
CA GLU A 119 -2.14 5.87 4.85
C GLU A 119 -0.87 5.90 5.73
N VAL A 120 -0.75 4.97 6.68
CA VAL A 120 0.45 4.87 7.53
C VAL A 120 1.69 4.57 6.70
N VAL A 121 1.61 3.66 5.72
CA VAL A 121 2.74 3.31 4.87
C VAL A 121 3.17 4.49 4.00
N LEU A 122 2.22 5.25 3.42
CA LEU A 122 2.52 6.46 2.64
C LEU A 122 3.26 7.49 3.50
N LEU A 123 2.80 7.73 4.73
CA LEU A 123 3.44 8.69 5.64
C LEU A 123 4.83 8.23 6.09
N GLU A 124 5.00 6.95 6.42
CA GLU A 124 6.26 6.42 6.96
C GLU A 124 7.32 6.19 5.90
N THR A 125 6.92 5.81 4.69
CA THR A 125 7.88 5.44 3.64
C THR A 125 8.09 6.53 2.60
N ALA A 126 7.20 7.54 2.57
CA ALA A 126 7.26 8.67 1.64
C ALA A 126 7.64 8.21 0.22
N PRO A 127 6.80 7.40 -0.46
CA PRO A 127 7.14 6.80 -1.74
C PRO A 127 7.43 7.87 -2.79
N ALA A 128 8.60 7.79 -3.41
CA ALA A 128 9.10 8.73 -4.38
C ALA A 128 9.51 8.03 -5.68
N VAL A 129 9.62 8.76 -6.78
CA VAL A 129 10.06 8.20 -8.06
C VAL A 129 11.38 7.47 -7.91
N SER A 130 12.37 8.08 -7.22
CA SER A 130 13.67 7.49 -6.96
C SER A 130 13.63 6.18 -6.15
N THR A 131 12.66 6.02 -5.26
CA THR A 131 12.55 4.82 -4.40
C THR A 131 11.60 3.75 -4.95
N CYS A 132 10.82 4.07 -6.00
CA CYS A 132 9.83 3.20 -6.62
C CYS A 132 10.10 2.94 -8.12
N HIS A 133 11.37 3.06 -8.56
CA HIS A 133 11.76 2.90 -9.97
C HIS A 133 11.20 1.64 -10.63
N ALA A 134 11.30 0.47 -9.96
CA ALA A 134 10.86 -0.79 -10.54
C ALA A 134 9.37 -0.77 -10.93
N LEU A 135 8.53 -0.16 -10.09
CA LEU A 135 7.10 0.00 -10.37
C LEU A 135 6.87 0.99 -11.51
N ILE A 136 7.52 2.17 -11.44
CA ILE A 136 7.35 3.24 -12.43
C ILE A 136 7.82 2.77 -13.82
N ASP A 137 9.01 2.17 -13.91
CA ASP A 137 9.56 1.67 -15.18
C ASP A 137 8.68 0.56 -15.78
N SER A 138 8.14 -0.32 -14.94
CA SER A 138 7.25 -1.39 -15.40
C SER A 138 5.92 -0.85 -15.92
N LEU A 139 5.32 0.12 -15.24
CA LEU A 139 4.08 0.77 -15.70
C LEU A 139 4.33 1.62 -16.93
N HIS A 140 5.48 2.33 -17.01
CA HIS A 140 5.89 3.09 -18.19
C HIS A 140 6.06 2.18 -19.41
N LEU A 141 6.74 1.04 -19.25
CA LEU A 141 6.89 0.07 -20.32
C LEU A 141 5.55 -0.44 -20.84
N ILE A 142 4.57 -0.65 -19.96
CA ILE A 142 3.21 -1.04 -20.37
C ILE A 142 2.56 0.04 -21.23
N CYS A 143 2.75 1.32 -20.90
CA CYS A 143 2.22 2.44 -21.67
C CYS A 143 2.86 2.55 -23.06
N LEU A 144 4.18 2.28 -23.15
CA LEU A 144 4.93 2.34 -24.41
C LEU A 144 4.58 1.20 -25.39
N VAL A 145 4.35 0.00 -24.88
CA VAL A 145 4.10 -1.17 -25.71
C VAL A 145 2.62 -1.22 -26.13
N HIS A 146 2.26 -0.35 -27.10
CA HIS A 146 0.93 -0.25 -27.70
C HIS A 146 0.53 -1.47 -28.52
N GLY A 147 0.43 -2.64 -27.99
CA GLY A 147 0.08 -3.83 -28.79
C GLY A 147 -0.03 -5.12 -28.02
N LEU A 148 0.38 -5.14 -26.78
CA LEU A 148 0.09 -6.27 -25.92
C LEU A 148 -1.40 -6.23 -25.57
N GLU A 149 -2.14 -7.29 -25.93
CA GLU A 149 -3.48 -7.52 -25.42
C GLU A 149 -3.42 -7.65 -23.90
N ILE A 150 -3.53 -6.53 -23.21
CA ILE A 150 -3.60 -6.52 -21.75
C ILE A 150 -4.98 -7.01 -21.37
N ARG A 151 -5.03 -8.20 -20.78
CA ARG A 151 -6.24 -8.69 -20.14
C ARG A 151 -6.56 -7.76 -18.95
N LYS A 152 -7.64 -6.99 -19.05
CA LYS A 152 -8.09 -6.01 -18.05
C LYS A 152 -7.26 -4.71 -18.03
N PRO A 153 -7.31 -3.90 -19.10
CA PRO A 153 -6.61 -2.60 -19.15
C PRO A 153 -7.05 -1.66 -18.02
N GLN A 154 -8.30 -1.78 -17.55
CA GLN A 154 -8.82 -0.97 -16.45
C GLN A 154 -8.01 -1.11 -15.14
N ASN A 155 -7.48 -2.28 -14.85
CA ASN A 155 -6.64 -2.46 -13.65
C ASN A 155 -5.31 -1.70 -13.77
N VAL A 156 -4.77 -1.61 -14.98
CA VAL A 156 -3.55 -0.82 -15.25
C VAL A 156 -3.86 0.67 -15.14
N ILE A 157 -4.96 1.13 -15.74
CA ILE A 157 -5.40 2.53 -15.65
C ILE A 157 -5.61 2.95 -14.20
N ASN A 158 -6.31 2.15 -13.41
CA ASN A 158 -6.51 2.44 -11.99
C ASN A 158 -5.18 2.54 -11.23
N SER A 159 -4.20 1.68 -11.58
CA SER A 159 -2.86 1.72 -10.98
C SER A 159 -2.10 2.98 -11.40
N LEU A 160 -2.17 3.38 -12.66
CA LEU A 160 -1.56 4.62 -13.18
C LEU A 160 -2.11 5.85 -12.46
N ILE A 161 -3.43 5.95 -12.31
CA ILE A 161 -4.08 7.04 -11.58
C ILE A 161 -3.60 7.06 -10.13
N SER A 162 -3.71 5.94 -9.43
CA SER A 162 -3.34 5.85 -8.02
C SER A 162 -1.87 6.21 -7.77
N VAL A 163 -0.96 5.79 -8.64
CA VAL A 163 0.46 6.17 -8.57
C VAL A 163 0.62 7.69 -8.69
N THR A 164 -0.05 8.33 -9.64
CA THR A 164 0.08 9.79 -9.84
C THR A 164 -0.49 10.61 -8.68
N GLU A 165 -1.44 10.07 -7.94
CA GLU A 165 -2.05 10.73 -6.78
C GLU A 165 -1.16 10.71 -5.53
N HIS A 166 -0.32 9.69 -5.38
CA HIS A 166 0.37 9.43 -4.11
C HIS A 166 1.90 9.56 -4.17
N ILE A 167 2.50 9.55 -5.36
CA ILE A 167 3.96 9.53 -5.49
C ILE A 167 4.59 10.91 -5.30
N ILE A 168 5.74 10.96 -4.64
CA ILE A 168 6.56 12.18 -4.54
C ILE A 168 7.43 12.31 -5.80
N MET A 169 7.31 13.44 -6.50
CA MET A 169 8.04 13.74 -7.74
C MET A 169 9.44 14.31 -7.45
N ASP A 170 10.32 13.49 -6.89
CA ASP A 170 11.70 13.87 -6.61
C ASP A 170 12.63 13.80 -7.85
N GLU A 171 12.18 13.08 -8.91
CA GLU A 171 12.83 13.00 -10.22
C GLU A 171 11.89 13.50 -11.34
N PRO A 172 11.69 14.81 -11.49
CA PRO A 172 10.65 15.35 -12.39
C PRO A 172 10.85 14.99 -13.85
N ALA A 173 12.10 14.86 -14.34
CA ALA A 173 12.35 14.50 -15.73
C ALA A 173 11.88 13.07 -16.05
N VAL A 174 12.14 12.12 -15.17
CA VAL A 174 11.69 10.71 -15.30
C VAL A 174 10.17 10.65 -15.24
N PHE A 175 9.57 11.36 -14.29
CA PHE A 175 8.13 11.36 -14.10
C PHE A 175 7.37 12.04 -15.25
N LEU A 176 7.92 13.09 -15.85
CA LEU A 176 7.33 13.72 -17.03
C LEU A 176 7.30 12.78 -18.24
N LEU A 177 8.36 12.01 -18.47
CA LEU A 177 8.37 10.99 -19.53
C LEU A 177 7.30 9.92 -19.27
N PHE A 178 7.17 9.45 -18.03
CA PHE A 178 6.13 8.52 -17.65
C PHE A 178 4.72 9.08 -17.93
N LEU A 179 4.44 10.34 -17.55
CA LEU A 179 3.16 10.99 -17.80
C LEU A 179 2.89 11.17 -19.29
N GLN A 180 3.91 11.54 -20.09
CA GLN A 180 3.79 11.73 -21.54
C GLN A 180 3.27 10.48 -22.24
N ASP A 181 3.69 9.30 -21.81
CA ASP A 181 3.28 8.03 -22.42
C ASP A 181 2.02 7.45 -21.78
N MET A 182 1.75 7.81 -20.52
CA MET A 182 0.55 7.40 -19.80
C MET A 182 -0.74 7.98 -20.41
N PHE A 183 -0.76 9.28 -20.75
CA PHE A 183 -1.97 9.93 -21.27
C PHE A 183 -2.49 9.29 -22.56
N PRO A 184 -1.69 9.07 -23.62
CA PRO A 184 -2.15 8.38 -24.82
C PRO A 184 -2.64 6.95 -24.55
N TYR A 185 -2.02 6.26 -23.59
CA TYR A 185 -2.47 4.93 -23.17
C TYR A 185 -3.88 4.99 -22.56
N MET A 186 -4.12 5.95 -21.67
CA MET A 186 -5.43 6.11 -21.00
C MET A 186 -6.53 6.56 -21.98
N GLU A 187 -6.21 7.36 -22.99
CA GLU A 187 -7.17 7.76 -24.03
C GLU A 187 -7.62 6.60 -24.93
N LYS A 188 -6.78 5.57 -25.05
CA LYS A 188 -7.06 4.41 -25.90
C LYS A 188 -8.04 3.43 -25.25
N TYR A 189 -8.10 3.34 -23.94
CA TYR A 189 -8.86 2.35 -23.17
C TYR A 189 -9.84 3.00 -22.19
#